data_91c8b36f2eb3a3245a6d184eff4f5722
#
_entry.id   91c8b36f2eb3a3245a6d184eff4f5722
#
_cell.length_a   1.000
_cell.length_b   1.000
_cell.length_c   1.000
_cell.angle_alpha   90.00
_cell.angle_beta   90.00
_cell.angle_gamma   90.00
#
_symmetry.space_group_name_H-M   'P 1'
#
loop_
_entity.id
_entity.type
_entity.pdbx_description
1 polymer ?
#
loop_
_entity_poly.entity_id
_entity_poly.type
_entity_poly.pdbx_seq_one_letter_code
_entity_poly.pdbx_strand_id
1 'polypeptide(L)'
;NNVLKTQEKDYVIASDTDSIYLHMGPLVEIIYKGREKNAESIVTFIDKVCQMELENYISDSYEALATYVNAYEQKMFMKRETIAERGIWTAKKRYILNAWDIEGVRFAEPKLKMMGIEAVKSSTPAPCRKMIKEALNIIMSQTEDDVINYIETMRSDFKKLDPAMVAFP
;
A
#
# COMPACT_ATOMS: atom_id res chain seq x y z
N ASN A 1 2.65 9.21 -17.62
CA ASN A 1 1.78 10.28 -18.17
C ASN A 1 1.28 9.90 -19.57
N ASN A 2 2.15 9.41 -20.47
CA ASN A 2 1.77 9.04 -21.84
C ASN A 2 0.76 7.87 -21.87
N VAL A 3 0.93 6.87 -21.00
CA VAL A 3 0.06 5.69 -20.91
C VAL A 3 -1.34 6.07 -20.45
N LEU A 4 -1.44 6.87 -19.38
CA LEU A 4 -2.73 7.29 -18.81
C LEU A 4 -3.34 8.51 -19.51
N LYS A 5 -2.67 9.02 -20.57
CA LYS A 5 -3.10 10.20 -21.36
C LYS A 5 -3.38 11.44 -20.50
N THR A 6 -2.66 11.58 -19.40
CA THR A 6 -2.72 12.74 -18.49
C THR A 6 -1.43 13.52 -18.60
N GLN A 7 -1.52 14.84 -18.75
CA GLN A 7 -0.37 15.72 -18.82
C GLN A 7 0.01 16.23 -17.42
N GLU A 8 1.31 16.45 -17.20
CA GLU A 8 1.86 17.13 -16.01
C GLU A 8 1.56 16.50 -14.65
N LYS A 9 1.18 15.21 -14.63
CA LYS A 9 0.95 14.49 -13.37
C LYS A 9 1.98 13.39 -13.18
N ASP A 10 2.71 13.45 -12.09
CA ASP A 10 3.56 12.35 -11.65
C ASP A 10 2.73 11.42 -10.77
N TYR A 11 2.57 10.19 -11.22
CA TYR A 11 1.85 9.15 -10.50
C TYR A 11 2.77 8.29 -9.62
N VAL A 12 4.07 8.30 -9.88
CA VAL A 12 5.03 7.48 -9.13
C VAL A 12 5.37 8.18 -7.81
N ILE A 13 5.02 7.56 -6.69
CA ILE A 13 5.30 8.11 -5.35
C ILE A 13 6.44 7.39 -4.64
N ALA A 14 6.72 6.15 -5.02
CA ALA A 14 7.83 5.37 -4.49
C ALA A 14 8.19 4.23 -5.44
N SER A 15 9.44 3.76 -5.36
CA SER A 15 9.90 2.53 -5.99
C SER A 15 10.90 1.83 -5.09
N ASP A 16 10.91 0.50 -5.13
CA ASP A 16 11.90 -0.30 -4.40
C ASP A 16 12.22 -1.56 -5.21
N THR A 17 13.47 -1.65 -5.69
CA THR A 17 14.05 -2.78 -6.41
C THR A 17 13.22 -3.21 -7.64
N ASP A 18 12.15 -3.94 -7.44
CA ASP A 18 11.28 -4.57 -8.44
C ASP A 18 9.81 -4.14 -8.32
N SER A 19 9.53 -3.11 -7.54
CA SER A 19 8.18 -2.59 -7.35
C SER A 19 8.10 -1.09 -7.56
N ILE A 20 6.92 -0.63 -8.04
CA ILE A 20 6.56 0.78 -8.15
C ILE A 20 5.22 1.03 -7.46
N TYR A 21 5.09 2.16 -6.82
CA TYR A 21 3.87 2.60 -6.14
C TYR A 21 3.31 3.82 -6.87
N LEU A 22 2.05 3.72 -7.28
CA LEU A 22 1.37 4.74 -8.08
C LEU A 22 0.22 5.37 -7.29
N HIS A 23 0.18 6.69 -7.27
CA HIS A 23 -0.94 7.45 -6.71
C HIS A 23 -2.01 7.66 -7.78
N MET A 24 -2.96 6.75 -7.87
CA MET A 24 -4.02 6.77 -8.88
C MET A 24 -5.19 7.71 -8.55
N GLY A 25 -5.20 8.35 -7.37
CA GLY A 25 -6.23 9.30 -6.93
C GLY A 25 -6.60 10.34 -7.99
N PRO A 26 -5.65 11.06 -8.60
CA PRO A 26 -5.97 12.05 -9.63
C PRO A 26 -6.71 11.48 -10.86
N LEU A 27 -6.40 10.25 -11.26
CA LEU A 27 -7.11 9.58 -12.35
C LEU A 27 -8.54 9.23 -11.93
N VAL A 28 -8.70 8.69 -10.72
CA VAL A 28 -10.02 8.37 -10.16
C VAL A 28 -10.89 9.63 -10.06
N GLU A 29 -10.35 10.75 -9.61
CA GLU A 29 -11.07 12.02 -9.53
C GLU A 29 -11.56 12.52 -10.89
N ILE A 30 -10.75 12.37 -11.93
CA ILE A 30 -11.13 12.76 -13.29
C ILE A 30 -12.28 11.88 -13.81
N ILE A 31 -12.16 10.56 -13.68
CA ILE A 31 -13.11 9.59 -14.24
C ILE A 31 -14.44 9.57 -13.47
N TYR A 32 -14.38 9.73 -12.14
CA TYR A 32 -15.56 9.69 -11.28
C TYR A 32 -16.10 11.09 -10.95
N LYS A 33 -15.69 12.13 -11.68
CA LYS A 33 -16.22 13.48 -11.51
C LYS A 33 -17.75 13.50 -11.72
N GLY A 34 -18.48 13.87 -10.67
CA GLY A 34 -19.96 13.92 -10.71
C GLY A 34 -20.65 12.55 -10.64
N ARG A 35 -19.92 11.47 -10.33
CA ARG A 35 -20.47 10.13 -10.12
C ARG A 35 -20.30 9.71 -8.65
N GLU A 36 -21.14 8.77 -8.21
CA GLU A 36 -20.98 8.15 -6.91
C GLU A 36 -19.68 7.33 -6.84
N LYS A 37 -18.89 7.57 -5.80
CA LYS A 37 -17.62 6.89 -5.57
C LYS A 37 -17.85 5.65 -4.70
N ASN A 38 -18.09 4.51 -5.34
CA ASN A 38 -18.12 3.21 -4.67
C ASN A 38 -16.73 2.57 -4.71
N ALA A 39 -16.24 2.11 -3.57
CA ALA A 39 -14.91 1.50 -3.44
C ALA A 39 -14.72 0.31 -4.38
N GLU A 40 -15.71 -0.60 -4.48
CA GLU A 40 -15.64 -1.77 -5.34
C GLU A 40 -15.52 -1.39 -6.83
N SER A 41 -16.28 -0.38 -7.29
CA SER A 41 -16.21 0.10 -8.66
C SER A 41 -14.88 0.75 -8.98
N ILE A 42 -14.32 1.52 -8.03
CA ILE A 42 -13.00 2.15 -8.17
C ILE A 42 -11.90 1.10 -8.25
N VAL A 43 -11.92 0.12 -7.34
CA VAL A 43 -10.92 -0.98 -7.32
C VAL A 43 -10.98 -1.77 -8.63
N THR A 44 -12.19 -2.08 -9.13
CA THR A 44 -12.38 -2.76 -10.41
C THR A 44 -11.87 -1.94 -11.59
N PHE A 45 -12.10 -0.64 -11.57
CA PHE A 45 -11.58 0.27 -12.60
C PHE A 45 -10.04 0.32 -12.58
N ILE A 46 -9.43 0.52 -11.42
CA ILE A 46 -7.97 0.56 -11.29
C ILE A 46 -7.34 -0.76 -11.72
N ASP A 47 -7.92 -1.89 -11.33
CA ASP A 47 -7.46 -3.22 -11.72
C ASP A 47 -7.43 -3.38 -13.25
N LYS A 48 -8.51 -2.96 -13.93
CA LYS A 48 -8.57 -2.95 -15.42
C LYS A 48 -7.53 -2.03 -16.05
N VAL A 49 -7.32 -0.84 -15.50
CA VAL A 49 -6.28 0.08 -15.99
C VAL A 49 -4.89 -0.53 -15.84
N CYS A 50 -4.62 -1.18 -14.70
CA CYS A 50 -3.36 -1.88 -14.51
C CYS A 50 -3.15 -2.98 -15.55
N GLN A 51 -4.13 -3.85 -15.75
CA GLN A 51 -4.02 -4.98 -16.67
C GLN A 51 -3.96 -4.56 -18.14
N MET A 52 -4.78 -3.61 -18.55
CA MET A 52 -4.92 -3.27 -19.96
C MET A 52 -3.90 -2.24 -20.46
N GLU A 53 -3.46 -1.34 -19.58
CA GLU A 53 -2.62 -0.21 -19.98
C GLU A 53 -1.20 -0.31 -19.37
N LEU A 54 -1.10 -0.49 -18.05
CA LEU A 54 0.18 -0.39 -17.37
C LEU A 54 1.03 -1.66 -17.55
N GLU A 55 0.46 -2.84 -17.36
CA GLU A 55 1.18 -4.11 -17.51
C GLU A 55 1.66 -4.32 -18.94
N ASN A 56 0.83 -3.97 -19.95
CA ASN A 56 1.23 -4.04 -21.35
C ASN A 56 2.37 -3.08 -21.65
N TYR A 57 2.27 -1.82 -21.21
CA TYR A 57 3.35 -0.85 -21.41
C TYR A 57 4.67 -1.28 -20.78
N ILE A 58 4.61 -1.85 -19.57
CA ILE A 58 5.80 -2.37 -18.86
C ILE A 58 6.38 -3.57 -19.61
N SER A 59 5.52 -4.49 -20.09
CA SER A 59 5.94 -5.65 -20.89
C SER A 59 6.67 -5.21 -22.17
N ASP A 60 6.11 -4.27 -22.93
CA ASP A 60 6.74 -3.73 -24.13
C ASP A 60 8.08 -3.05 -23.80
N SER A 61 8.15 -2.36 -22.66
CA SER A 61 9.39 -1.73 -22.18
C SER A 61 10.46 -2.76 -21.83
N TYR A 62 10.09 -3.90 -21.25
CA TYR A 62 11.02 -5.01 -20.97
C TYR A 62 11.51 -5.70 -22.23
N GLU A 63 10.65 -5.86 -23.25
CA GLU A 63 11.06 -6.37 -24.57
C GLU A 63 12.07 -5.42 -25.25
N ALA A 64 11.80 -4.12 -25.21
CA ALA A 64 12.73 -3.11 -25.73
C ALA A 64 14.08 -3.13 -24.97
N LEU A 65 14.03 -3.26 -23.65
CA LEU A 65 15.24 -3.39 -22.82
C LEU A 65 16.01 -4.66 -23.15
N ALA A 66 15.35 -5.81 -23.26
CA ALA A 66 15.96 -7.08 -23.61
C ALA A 66 16.69 -6.99 -24.96
N THR A 67 16.07 -6.38 -25.94
CA THR A 67 16.67 -6.11 -27.25
C THR A 67 17.89 -5.19 -27.13
N TYR A 68 17.77 -4.10 -26.38
CA TYR A 68 18.86 -3.14 -26.19
C TYR A 68 20.10 -3.73 -25.53
N VAL A 69 19.94 -4.60 -24.53
CA VAL A 69 21.06 -5.28 -23.84
C VAL A 69 21.47 -6.60 -24.49
N ASN A 70 20.88 -6.93 -25.64
CA ASN A 70 21.12 -8.19 -26.36
C ASN A 70 20.92 -9.43 -25.46
N ALA A 71 19.83 -9.43 -24.67
CA ALA A 71 19.48 -10.55 -23.82
C ALA A 71 19.08 -11.78 -24.66
N TYR A 72 19.42 -12.98 -24.19
CA TYR A 72 19.03 -14.23 -24.86
C TYR A 72 17.52 -14.42 -24.88
N GLU A 73 16.82 -14.02 -23.82
CA GLU A 73 15.37 -14.13 -23.64
C GLU A 73 14.88 -13.09 -22.65
N GLN A 74 13.70 -12.51 -22.89
CA GLN A 74 12.99 -11.66 -21.95
C GLN A 74 12.23 -12.54 -20.94
N LYS A 75 12.52 -12.38 -19.62
CA LYS A 75 11.90 -13.15 -18.52
C LYS A 75 11.32 -12.29 -17.41
N MET A 76 11.33 -10.96 -17.57
CA MET A 76 10.81 -10.05 -16.55
C MET A 76 9.33 -9.82 -16.75
N PHE A 77 8.58 -9.95 -15.68
CA PHE A 77 7.14 -9.67 -15.66
C PHE A 77 6.82 -8.82 -14.44
N MET A 78 6.05 -7.77 -14.63
CA MET A 78 5.49 -6.98 -13.54
C MET A 78 3.97 -7.06 -13.61
N LYS A 79 3.36 -7.36 -12.46
CA LYS A 79 1.90 -7.42 -12.31
C LYS A 79 1.44 -6.55 -11.16
N ARG A 80 0.18 -6.14 -11.20
CA ARG A 80 -0.45 -5.46 -10.09
C ARG A 80 -0.53 -6.38 -8.88
N GLU A 81 0.11 -5.99 -7.78
CA GLU A 81 0.12 -6.73 -6.53
C GLU A 81 -0.99 -6.27 -5.59
N THR A 82 -1.09 -4.96 -5.34
CA THR A 82 -1.99 -4.43 -4.32
C THR A 82 -2.73 -3.19 -4.84
N ILE A 83 -4.02 -3.07 -4.49
CA ILE A 83 -4.81 -1.84 -4.61
C ILE A 83 -5.21 -1.41 -3.21
N ALA A 84 -4.80 -0.21 -2.82
CA ALA A 84 -5.06 0.36 -1.50
C ALA A 84 -5.69 1.75 -1.62
N GLU A 85 -6.53 2.12 -0.66
CA GLU A 85 -7.11 3.46 -0.60
C GLU A 85 -6.19 4.47 0.07
N ARG A 86 -5.37 4.01 1.01
CA ARG A 86 -4.38 4.81 1.76
C ARG A 86 -3.08 4.07 1.90
N GLY A 87 -1.98 4.83 1.93
CA GLY A 87 -0.66 4.30 2.19
C GLY A 87 0.21 5.30 2.92
N ILE A 88 1.05 4.81 3.83
CA ILE A 88 2.03 5.59 4.58
C ILE A 88 3.38 4.91 4.42
N TRP A 89 4.36 5.65 3.92
CA TRP A 89 5.76 5.20 3.83
C TRP A 89 6.57 5.95 4.89
N THR A 90 7.06 5.23 5.90
CA THR A 90 7.86 5.81 7.00
C THR A 90 9.34 5.84 6.69
N ALA A 91 9.80 4.91 5.87
CA ALA A 91 11.19 4.81 5.40
C ALA A 91 11.27 3.81 4.23
N LYS A 92 12.45 3.65 3.64
CA LYS A 92 12.73 2.60 2.65
C LYS A 92 12.38 1.23 3.25
N LYS A 93 11.60 0.43 2.51
CA LYS A 93 11.11 -0.90 2.92
C LYS A 93 10.24 -0.90 4.19
N ARG A 94 9.65 0.25 4.54
CA ARG A 94 8.79 0.40 5.71
C ARG A 94 7.52 1.14 5.32
N TYR A 95 6.43 0.41 5.15
CA TYR A 95 5.15 1.00 4.75
C TYR A 95 3.95 0.27 5.35
N ILE A 96 2.84 0.97 5.33
CA ILE A 96 1.52 0.48 5.73
C ILE A 96 0.54 0.85 4.61
N LEU A 97 -0.25 -0.11 4.14
CA LEU A 97 -1.30 0.09 3.15
C LEU A 97 -2.64 -0.38 3.72
N ASN A 98 -3.69 0.37 3.47
CA ASN A 98 -5.07 -0.06 3.71
C ASN A 98 -5.62 -0.65 2.41
N ALA A 99 -5.47 -1.96 2.25
CA ALA A 99 -5.62 -2.67 0.97
C ALA A 99 -7.03 -3.24 0.77
N TRP A 100 -7.63 -2.94 -0.38
CA TRP A 100 -8.86 -3.53 -0.86
C TRP A 100 -8.64 -4.81 -1.69
N ASP A 101 -7.46 -4.94 -2.27
CA ASP A 101 -7.10 -6.11 -3.09
C ASP A 101 -5.60 -6.40 -2.91
N ILE A 102 -5.28 -7.66 -2.66
CA ILE A 102 -3.90 -8.16 -2.60
C ILE A 102 -3.80 -9.38 -3.49
N GLU A 103 -2.97 -9.34 -4.51
CA GLU A 103 -2.72 -10.43 -5.47
C GLU A 103 -4.01 -11.01 -6.10
N GLY A 104 -5.01 -10.15 -6.37
CA GLY A 104 -6.29 -10.54 -6.95
C GLY A 104 -7.34 -11.02 -5.93
N VAL A 105 -6.97 -11.12 -4.65
CA VAL A 105 -7.93 -11.42 -3.58
C VAL A 105 -8.58 -10.13 -3.10
N ARG A 106 -9.87 -9.97 -3.40
CA ARG A 106 -10.70 -8.83 -2.98
C ARG A 106 -11.21 -9.01 -1.56
N PHE A 107 -11.22 -7.93 -0.79
CA PHE A 107 -11.75 -7.90 0.56
C PHE A 107 -13.06 -7.10 0.59
N ALA A 108 -14.01 -7.52 1.45
CA ALA A 108 -15.25 -6.77 1.69
C ALA A 108 -15.00 -5.47 2.45
N GLU A 109 -13.96 -5.46 3.28
CA GLU A 109 -13.44 -4.29 3.99
C GLU A 109 -11.93 -4.25 3.82
N PRO A 110 -11.30 -3.04 3.78
CA PRO A 110 -9.87 -2.93 3.57
C PRO A 110 -9.08 -3.56 4.71
N LYS A 111 -7.97 -4.20 4.38
CA LYS A 111 -7.06 -4.84 5.34
C LYS A 111 -5.71 -4.14 5.39
N LEU A 112 -5.15 -4.05 6.57
CA LEU A 112 -3.80 -3.53 6.74
C LEU A 112 -2.76 -4.51 6.21
N LYS A 113 -2.03 -4.08 5.17
CA LYS A 113 -0.77 -4.69 4.70
C LYS A 113 0.38 -3.88 5.24
N MET A 114 1.29 -4.52 5.99
CA MET A 114 2.43 -3.86 6.63
C MET A 114 3.73 -4.53 6.23
N MET A 115 4.76 -3.72 5.96
CA MET A 115 6.11 -4.20 5.70
C MET A 115 7.13 -3.42 6.53
N GLY A 116 8.09 -4.14 7.15
CA GLY A 116 9.19 -3.57 7.90
C GLY A 116 8.82 -2.80 9.18
N ILE A 117 7.54 -2.79 9.53
CA ILE A 117 7.03 -2.11 10.74
C ILE A 117 7.20 -3.03 11.95
N GLU A 118 7.44 -2.45 13.12
CA GLU A 118 7.63 -3.17 14.38
C GLU A 118 6.44 -4.07 14.74
N ALA A 119 5.25 -3.73 14.29
CA ALA A 119 4.03 -4.50 14.48
C ALA A 119 4.06 -5.92 13.85
N VAL A 120 4.98 -6.18 12.91
CA VAL A 120 5.10 -7.49 12.24
C VAL A 120 6.42 -8.21 12.53
N LYS A 121 7.34 -7.55 13.24
CA LYS A 121 8.63 -8.15 13.59
C LYS A 121 8.49 -9.15 14.75
N SER A 122 9.09 -10.32 14.62
CA SER A 122 9.09 -11.35 15.66
C SER A 122 9.82 -10.91 16.92
N SER A 123 10.85 -10.06 16.79
CA SER A 123 11.61 -9.49 17.93
C SER A 123 10.81 -8.47 18.75
N THR A 124 9.70 -7.93 18.24
CA THR A 124 8.86 -7.02 19.03
C THR A 124 7.93 -7.81 19.96
N PRO A 125 7.86 -7.52 21.25
CA PRO A 125 6.98 -8.21 22.19
C PRO A 125 5.52 -8.22 21.74
N ALA A 126 4.80 -9.30 22.01
CA ALA A 126 3.43 -9.49 21.53
C ALA A 126 2.45 -8.38 21.95
N PRO A 127 2.44 -7.88 23.21
CA PRO A 127 1.60 -6.76 23.60
C PRO A 127 1.91 -5.49 22.79
N CYS A 128 3.20 -5.19 22.58
CA CYS A 128 3.62 -4.03 21.78
C CYS A 128 3.15 -4.14 20.32
N ARG A 129 3.30 -5.32 19.71
CA ARG A 129 2.79 -5.57 18.34
C ARG A 129 1.30 -5.32 18.24
N LYS A 130 0.52 -5.79 19.23
CA LYS A 130 -0.93 -5.59 19.26
C LYS A 130 -1.27 -4.10 19.34
N MET A 131 -0.68 -3.37 20.29
CA MET A 131 -0.91 -1.94 20.48
C MET A 131 -0.54 -1.14 19.24
N ILE A 132 0.60 -1.44 18.58
CA ILE A 132 1.00 -0.76 17.35
C ILE A 132 -0.01 -1.04 16.22
N LYS A 133 -0.48 -2.28 16.06
CA LYS A 133 -1.49 -2.61 15.04
C LYS A 133 -2.79 -1.86 15.26
N GLU A 134 -3.27 -1.76 16.48
CA GLU A 134 -4.48 -1.03 16.84
C GLU A 134 -4.31 0.47 16.54
N ALA A 135 -3.17 1.08 16.93
CA ALA A 135 -2.86 2.46 16.59
C ALA A 135 -2.86 2.71 15.09
N LEU A 136 -2.24 1.82 14.31
CA LEU A 136 -2.19 1.92 12.85
C LEU A 136 -3.57 1.78 12.21
N ASN A 137 -4.45 0.92 12.73
CA ASN A 137 -5.84 0.86 12.27
C ASN A 137 -6.56 2.19 12.47
N ILE A 138 -6.41 2.80 13.65
CA ILE A 138 -7.03 4.10 13.96
C ILE A 138 -6.48 5.18 13.03
N ILE A 139 -5.15 5.28 12.85
CA ILE A 139 -4.50 6.22 11.93
C ILE A 139 -5.04 6.10 10.50
N MET A 140 -5.30 4.87 10.05
CA MET A 140 -5.75 4.62 8.68
C MET A 140 -7.25 4.84 8.46
N SER A 141 -8.08 4.85 9.51
CA SER A 141 -9.54 4.84 9.38
C SER A 141 -10.28 5.93 10.16
N GLN A 142 -9.64 6.58 11.13
CA GLN A 142 -10.29 7.50 12.06
C GLN A 142 -9.63 8.88 12.07
N THR A 143 -10.02 9.72 13.02
CA THR A 143 -9.56 11.11 13.16
C THR A 143 -8.27 11.22 13.99
N GLU A 144 -7.64 12.40 13.96
CA GLU A 144 -6.46 12.70 14.79
C GLU A 144 -6.79 12.63 16.29
N ASP A 145 -7.96 13.10 16.69
CA ASP A 145 -8.42 13.06 18.10
C ASP A 145 -8.56 11.61 18.59
N ASP A 146 -9.05 10.70 17.75
CA ASP A 146 -9.14 9.27 18.08
C ASP A 146 -7.76 8.66 18.30
N VAL A 147 -6.77 9.07 17.49
CA VAL A 147 -5.37 8.62 17.65
C VAL A 147 -4.80 9.11 18.98
N ILE A 148 -5.02 10.39 19.33
CA ILE A 148 -4.53 10.98 20.58
C ILE A 148 -5.16 10.24 21.78
N ASN A 149 -6.47 10.06 21.78
CA ASN A 149 -7.20 9.35 22.85
C ASN A 149 -6.72 7.91 23.00
N TYR A 150 -6.47 7.22 21.87
CA TYR A 150 -5.93 5.86 21.90
C TYR A 150 -4.52 5.83 22.51
N ILE A 151 -3.64 6.77 22.13
CA ILE A 151 -2.26 6.83 22.67
C ILE A 151 -2.28 7.04 24.17
N GLU A 152 -3.15 7.91 24.71
CA GLU A 152 -3.27 8.14 26.14
C GLU A 152 -3.73 6.89 26.89
N THR A 153 -4.74 6.21 26.36
CA THR A 153 -5.24 4.94 26.91
C THR A 153 -4.14 3.86 26.87
N MET A 154 -3.51 3.70 25.72
CA MET A 154 -2.42 2.74 25.52
C MET A 154 -1.26 2.97 26.49
N ARG A 155 -0.86 4.23 26.71
CA ARG A 155 0.19 4.58 27.68
C ARG A 155 -0.17 4.17 29.12
N SER A 156 -1.44 4.35 29.50
CA SER A 156 -1.94 3.93 30.80
C SER A 156 -1.93 2.41 30.95
N ASP A 157 -2.36 1.68 29.93
CA ASP A 157 -2.43 0.23 29.95
C ASP A 157 -1.04 -0.42 29.86
N PHE A 158 -0.15 0.15 29.05
CA PHE A 158 1.24 -0.30 28.96
C PHE A 158 1.96 -0.29 30.33
N LYS A 159 1.71 0.73 31.16
CA LYS A 159 2.29 0.83 32.50
C LYS A 159 1.82 -0.25 33.49
N LYS A 160 0.70 -0.92 33.18
CA LYS A 160 0.13 -2.00 34.01
C LYS A 160 0.65 -3.38 33.58
N LEU A 161 1.34 -3.49 32.44
CA LEU A 161 1.86 -4.77 31.96
C LEU A 161 3.04 -5.25 32.82
N ASP A 162 3.12 -6.57 32.97
CA ASP A 162 4.31 -7.19 33.56
C ASP A 162 5.55 -6.86 32.68
N PRO A 163 6.63 -6.31 33.30
CA PRO A 163 7.87 -6.02 32.57
C PRO A 163 8.41 -7.19 31.76
N ALA A 164 8.24 -8.42 32.22
CA ALA A 164 8.65 -9.63 31.50
C ALA A 164 7.91 -9.82 30.15
N MET A 165 6.68 -9.31 30.01
CA MET A 165 5.90 -9.40 28.77
C MET A 165 6.30 -8.38 27.70
N VAL A 166 7.02 -7.32 28.10
CA VAL A 166 7.42 -6.21 27.22
C VAL A 166 8.92 -6.10 27.05
N ALA A 167 9.69 -6.96 27.72
CA ALA A 167 11.13 -7.06 27.55
C ALA A 167 11.47 -7.53 26.13
N PHE A 168 12.48 -6.91 25.53
CA PHE A 168 13.08 -7.41 24.29
C PHE A 168 14.00 -8.58 24.62
N PRO A 169 14.04 -9.62 23.76
CA PRO A 169 14.96 -10.73 23.90
C PRO A 169 16.41 -10.29 23.70
#